data_955798badc307e778a50c1920b462c42
#
_entry.id   955798badc307e778a50c1920b462c42
#
_cell.length_a   1.000
_cell.length_b   1.000
_cell.length_c   1.000
_cell.angle_alpha   90.00
_cell.angle_beta   90.00
_cell.angle_gamma   90.00
#
_symmetry.space_group_name_H-M   'P 1'
#
loop_
_entity.id
_entity.type
_entity.pdbx_description
1 polymer ?
#
loop_
_entity_poly.entity_id
_entity_poly.type
_entity_poly.pdbx_seq_one_letter_code
_entity_poly.pdbx_strand_id
1 'polypeptide(L)'
;GPCGIRLVCLFLELTGLDQFVAASYGPQHQVATDLEQAVVAFGQTERQRLADGMRPKEITICEDETFHPETCLVAIEPVSNFILVEKYAESRTATEWTDTLQQATAGLAVTVIQSTSDEGRGILKHVQDDLGAQHSPDLFHVQHELVRGPSVALAGKHRHAEQALAEAVQKVTAYAEKASNLPSAPGSDKVADLERSIEQAHQTERPEGIVVP
;
A
#
# COMPACT_ATOMS: atom_id res chain seq x y z
N GLY A 1 11.62 16.06 4.01
CA GLY A 1 12.75 15.14 4.01
C GLY A 1 13.64 15.37 5.20
N PRO A 2 14.40 14.38 5.69
CA PRO A 2 15.28 14.58 6.82
C PRO A 2 16.31 15.67 6.49
N CYS A 3 16.50 16.58 7.41
CA CYS A 3 17.50 17.63 7.29
C CYS A 3 18.88 16.96 7.39
N GLY A 4 19.56 16.77 6.26
CA GLY A 4 20.88 16.14 6.27
C GLY A 4 21.90 16.96 7.08
N ILE A 5 22.87 16.29 7.70
CA ILE A 5 23.91 16.89 8.56
C ILE A 5 24.57 18.10 7.92
N ARG A 6 24.81 18.08 6.59
CA ARG A 6 25.37 19.22 5.85
C ARG A 6 24.47 20.46 5.92
N LEU A 7 23.17 20.28 5.94
CA LEU A 7 22.22 21.39 6.06
C LEU A 7 22.20 21.97 7.49
N VAL A 8 22.40 21.12 8.49
CA VAL A 8 22.59 21.56 9.89
C VAL A 8 23.86 22.38 10.00
N CYS A 9 24.97 21.92 9.43
CA CYS A 9 26.24 22.68 9.42
C CYS A 9 26.05 24.06 8.76
N LEU A 10 25.44 24.11 7.60
CA LEU A 10 25.16 25.36 6.88
C LEU A 10 24.25 26.29 7.71
N PHE A 11 23.24 25.76 8.35
CA PHE A 11 22.36 26.54 9.25
C PHE A 11 23.15 27.17 10.40
N LEU A 12 24.02 26.40 11.05
CA LEU A 12 24.85 26.87 12.16
C LEU A 12 25.79 28.01 11.72
N GLU A 13 26.40 27.88 10.54
CA GLU A 13 27.27 28.91 9.93
C GLU A 13 26.48 30.17 9.59
N LEU A 14 25.35 30.04 8.90
CA LEU A 14 24.53 31.20 8.48
C LEU A 14 23.91 31.98 9.65
N THR A 15 23.66 31.31 10.77
CA THR A 15 23.10 31.94 11.96
C THR A 15 24.16 32.47 12.93
N GLY A 16 25.46 32.22 12.66
CA GLY A 16 26.56 32.59 13.54
C GLY A 16 26.65 31.75 14.83
N LEU A 17 25.91 30.61 14.87
CA LEU A 17 25.96 29.68 15.99
C LEU A 17 27.24 28.82 15.99
N ASP A 18 27.98 28.79 14.89
CA ASP A 18 29.31 28.16 14.75
C ASP A 18 30.34 28.73 15.74
N GLN A 19 30.10 29.93 16.30
CA GLN A 19 30.93 30.50 17.36
C GLN A 19 30.72 29.84 18.74
N PHE A 20 29.61 29.12 18.91
CA PHE A 20 29.23 28.51 20.18
C PHE A 20 29.27 26.98 20.17
N VAL A 21 29.11 26.38 18.97
CA VAL A 21 29.09 24.93 18.76
C VAL A 21 29.94 24.53 17.57
N ALA A 22 30.46 23.33 17.58
CA ALA A 22 31.24 22.79 16.46
C ALA A 22 30.33 22.56 15.22
N ALA A 23 30.38 23.46 14.25
CA ALA A 23 29.52 23.43 13.07
C ALA A 23 30.01 22.51 11.94
N SER A 24 31.21 21.92 12.04
CA SER A 24 31.72 21.04 11.00
C SER A 24 31.02 19.67 10.97
N TYR A 25 31.08 19.00 9.81
CA TYR A 25 30.37 17.73 9.57
C TYR A 25 30.69 16.63 10.60
N GLY A 26 31.96 16.44 10.96
CA GLY A 26 32.38 15.37 11.87
C GLY A 26 31.69 15.45 13.26
N PRO A 27 31.83 16.57 13.99
CA PRO A 27 31.14 16.76 15.26
C PRO A 27 29.60 16.65 15.15
N GLN A 28 28.99 17.21 14.12
CA GLN A 28 27.54 17.12 13.94
C GLN A 28 27.08 15.68 13.63
N HIS A 29 27.87 14.93 12.86
CA HIS A 29 27.64 13.51 12.67
C HIS A 29 27.74 12.72 13.98
N GLN A 30 28.77 13.01 14.79
CA GLN A 30 28.94 12.35 16.09
C GLN A 30 27.77 12.62 17.01
N VAL A 31 27.31 13.87 17.11
CA VAL A 31 26.12 14.25 17.90
C VAL A 31 24.86 13.49 17.44
N ALA A 32 24.66 13.36 16.13
CA ALA A 32 23.52 12.60 15.60
C ALA A 32 23.62 11.11 15.97
N THR A 33 24.80 10.51 15.83
CA THR A 33 25.04 9.11 16.19
C THR A 33 24.87 8.87 17.69
N ASP A 34 25.41 9.74 18.53
CA ASP A 34 25.29 9.64 19.99
C ASP A 34 23.82 9.78 20.42
N LEU A 35 23.07 10.68 19.80
CA LEU A 35 21.63 10.85 20.03
C LEU A 35 20.84 9.60 19.65
N GLU A 36 21.09 9.04 18.47
CA GLU A 36 20.45 7.79 18.04
C GLU A 36 20.72 6.66 19.02
N GLN A 37 21.96 6.48 19.44
CA GLN A 37 22.34 5.47 20.44
C GLN A 37 21.66 5.72 21.79
N ALA A 38 21.60 6.98 22.24
CA ALA A 38 20.95 7.35 23.50
C ALA A 38 19.43 7.07 23.45
N VAL A 39 18.77 7.35 22.33
CA VAL A 39 17.34 7.07 22.13
C VAL A 39 17.08 5.56 22.18
N VAL A 40 17.90 4.74 21.52
CA VAL A 40 17.77 3.28 21.53
C VAL A 40 17.98 2.74 22.95
N ALA A 41 19.04 3.18 23.64
CA ALA A 41 19.32 2.74 25.00
C ALA A 41 18.23 3.14 25.99
N PHE A 42 17.70 4.36 25.87
CA PHE A 42 16.55 4.83 26.66
C PHE A 42 15.32 3.96 26.39
N GLY A 43 14.98 3.71 25.13
CA GLY A 43 13.85 2.86 24.75
C GLY A 43 13.95 1.45 25.34
N GLN A 44 15.13 0.83 25.32
CA GLN A 44 15.36 -0.48 25.91
C GLN A 44 15.20 -0.45 27.43
N THR A 45 15.74 0.56 28.10
CA THR A 45 15.64 0.73 29.56
C THR A 45 14.19 0.93 30.00
N GLU A 46 13.45 1.82 29.32
CA GLU A 46 12.04 2.09 29.63
C GLU A 46 11.17 0.87 29.36
N ARG A 47 11.42 0.16 28.26
CA ARG A 47 10.73 -1.09 27.97
C ARG A 47 10.88 -2.10 29.11
N GLN A 48 12.11 -2.34 29.57
CA GLN A 48 12.36 -3.26 30.68
C GLN A 48 11.66 -2.79 31.96
N ARG A 49 11.78 -1.52 32.30
CA ARG A 49 11.14 -0.93 33.49
C ARG A 49 9.61 -1.10 33.47
N LEU A 50 8.98 -0.93 32.29
CA LEU A 50 7.54 -1.10 32.14
C LEU A 50 7.13 -2.57 32.15
N ALA A 51 7.97 -3.45 31.60
CA ALA A 51 7.73 -4.89 31.56
C ALA A 51 7.75 -5.53 32.94
N ASP A 52 8.64 -5.10 33.84
CA ASP A 52 8.81 -5.65 35.21
C ASP A 52 7.53 -5.58 36.04
N GLY A 53 6.63 -4.63 35.77
CA GLY A 53 5.34 -4.50 36.46
C GLY A 53 4.13 -4.95 35.66
N MET A 54 4.34 -5.54 34.48
CA MET A 54 3.28 -5.85 33.55
C MET A 54 2.47 -7.08 33.99
N ARG A 55 1.14 -6.94 34.03
CA ARG A 55 0.25 -8.09 34.25
C ARG A 55 0.13 -8.89 32.93
N PRO A 56 -0.01 -10.22 33.02
CA PRO A 56 -0.30 -11.03 31.83
C PRO A 56 -1.49 -10.46 31.04
N LYS A 57 -1.29 -10.31 29.74
CA LYS A 57 -2.29 -9.71 28.83
C LYS A 57 -2.33 -10.49 27.53
N GLU A 58 -3.53 -10.80 27.08
CA GLU A 58 -3.78 -11.25 25.71
C GLU A 58 -3.85 -10.04 24.79
N ILE A 59 -3.17 -10.12 23.66
CA ILE A 59 -3.12 -9.05 22.67
C ILE A 59 -3.48 -9.57 21.29
N THR A 60 -3.95 -8.66 20.45
CA THR A 60 -4.03 -8.83 19.01
C THR A 60 -2.90 -8.05 18.36
N ILE A 61 -2.44 -8.50 17.20
CA ILE A 61 -1.41 -7.79 16.43
C ILE A 61 -1.88 -7.58 14.99
N CYS A 62 -1.39 -6.53 14.36
CA CYS A 62 -1.47 -6.32 12.93
C CYS A 62 -0.07 -6.48 12.36
N GLU A 63 0.09 -7.36 11.38
CA GLU A 63 1.37 -7.69 10.75
C GLU A 63 1.35 -7.30 9.28
N ASP A 64 2.43 -6.68 8.83
CA ASP A 64 2.58 -6.24 7.45
C ASP A 64 4.05 -6.27 7.01
N GLU A 65 4.28 -6.35 5.71
CA GLU A 65 5.58 -6.33 5.07
C GLU A 65 5.70 -5.10 4.18
N THR A 66 6.59 -4.19 4.52
CA THR A 66 6.88 -3.04 3.67
C THR A 66 8.17 -3.25 2.88
N PHE A 67 8.28 -2.60 1.71
CA PHE A 67 9.40 -2.77 0.78
C PHE A 67 9.98 -1.40 0.40
N HIS A 68 10.80 -0.80 1.29
CA HIS A 68 11.40 0.48 0.98
C HIS A 68 12.65 0.80 1.81
N PRO A 69 13.84 0.67 1.27
CA PRO A 69 14.30 0.02 0.03
C PRO A 69 14.42 -1.50 0.17
N GLU A 70 14.40 -2.02 1.39
CA GLU A 70 14.52 -3.43 1.74
C GLU A 70 13.21 -3.93 2.38
N THR A 71 13.06 -5.23 2.52
CA THR A 71 11.92 -5.79 3.25
C THR A 71 12.00 -5.39 4.72
N CYS A 72 10.95 -4.77 5.23
CA CYS A 72 10.80 -4.46 6.64
C CYS A 72 9.57 -5.18 7.18
N LEU A 73 9.76 -6.01 8.20
CA LEU A 73 8.69 -6.66 8.94
C LEU A 73 8.16 -5.68 9.99
N VAL A 74 6.85 -5.49 10.01
CA VAL A 74 6.20 -4.58 10.95
C VAL A 74 5.09 -5.32 11.70
N ALA A 75 5.08 -5.23 13.03
CA ALA A 75 3.98 -5.72 13.84
C ALA A 75 3.58 -4.66 14.88
N ILE A 76 2.28 -4.38 14.95
CA ILE A 76 1.71 -3.35 15.84
C ILE A 76 0.62 -3.95 16.71
N GLU A 77 0.59 -3.62 17.99
CA GLU A 77 -0.58 -3.85 18.86
C GLU A 77 -1.57 -2.70 18.65
N PRO A 78 -2.73 -2.94 18.01
CA PRO A 78 -3.58 -1.85 17.51
C PRO A 78 -4.34 -1.08 18.59
N VAL A 79 -4.49 -1.63 19.80
CA VAL A 79 -5.22 -0.96 20.89
C VAL A 79 -4.37 0.15 21.52
N SER A 80 -3.08 -0.14 21.74
CA SER A 80 -2.13 0.82 22.29
C SER A 80 -1.35 1.59 21.23
N ASN A 81 -1.41 1.17 19.97
CA ASN A 81 -0.55 1.60 18.87
C ASN A 81 0.95 1.35 19.14
N PHE A 82 1.26 0.35 19.96
CA PHE A 82 2.64 0.01 20.27
C PHE A 82 3.24 -0.82 19.14
N ILE A 83 4.36 -0.36 18.59
CA ILE A 83 5.11 -1.07 17.55
C ILE A 83 5.93 -2.15 18.25
N LEU A 84 5.56 -3.40 18.03
CA LEU A 84 6.26 -4.58 18.57
C LEU A 84 7.48 -4.92 17.71
N VAL A 85 7.31 -4.88 16.41
CA VAL A 85 8.33 -5.21 15.41
C VAL A 85 8.43 -4.09 14.40
N GLU A 86 9.65 -3.65 14.15
CA GLU A 86 10.09 -2.88 12.99
C GLU A 86 11.50 -3.35 12.68
N LYS A 87 11.63 -4.27 11.73
CA LYS A 87 12.91 -4.93 11.45
C LYS A 87 13.13 -5.10 9.95
N TYR A 88 14.23 -4.58 9.46
CA TYR A 88 14.73 -4.93 8.15
C TYR A 88 15.21 -6.38 8.15
N ALA A 89 14.72 -7.18 7.22
CA ALA A 89 14.96 -8.61 7.15
C ALA A 89 15.35 -9.03 5.72
N GLU A 90 16.25 -9.99 5.62
CA GLU A 90 16.66 -10.56 4.32
C GLU A 90 15.57 -11.48 3.75
N SER A 91 14.67 -11.96 4.59
CA SER A 91 13.58 -12.86 4.19
C SER A 91 12.28 -12.56 4.94
N ARG A 92 11.18 -13.04 4.40
CA ARG A 92 9.84 -12.96 4.98
C ARG A 92 9.23 -14.34 5.21
N THR A 93 10.07 -15.27 5.62
CA THR A 93 9.64 -16.63 5.95
C THR A 93 8.92 -16.68 7.28
N ALA A 94 8.13 -17.74 7.52
CA ALA A 94 7.50 -17.97 8.82
C ALA A 94 8.53 -17.98 9.96
N THR A 95 9.66 -18.63 9.76
CA THR A 95 10.74 -18.68 10.75
C THR A 95 11.26 -17.29 11.11
N GLU A 96 11.50 -16.43 10.08
CA GLU A 96 11.95 -15.05 10.31
C GLU A 96 10.93 -14.25 11.14
N TRP A 97 9.64 -14.38 10.80
CA TRP A 97 8.55 -13.77 11.57
C TRP A 97 8.51 -14.29 13.00
N THR A 98 8.56 -15.61 13.19
CA THR A 98 8.50 -16.26 14.50
C THR A 98 9.65 -15.80 15.40
N ASP A 99 10.88 -15.88 14.89
CA ASP A 99 12.08 -15.48 15.65
C ASP A 99 12.04 -13.99 16.00
N THR A 100 11.61 -13.16 15.06
CA THR A 100 11.54 -11.71 15.25
C THR A 100 10.49 -11.33 16.29
N LEU A 101 9.29 -11.91 16.22
CA LEU A 101 8.23 -11.62 17.18
C LEU A 101 8.57 -12.18 18.58
N GLN A 102 9.17 -13.36 18.66
CA GLN A 102 9.65 -13.91 19.93
C GLN A 102 10.70 -13.01 20.60
N GLN A 103 11.65 -12.51 19.82
CA GLN A 103 12.63 -11.53 20.32
C GLN A 103 11.94 -10.23 20.75
N ALA A 104 11.00 -9.75 19.97
CA ALA A 104 10.26 -8.53 20.26
C ALA A 104 9.37 -8.64 21.50
N THR A 105 8.83 -9.79 21.80
CA THR A 105 7.97 -10.03 22.97
C THR A 105 8.72 -10.59 24.18
N ALA A 106 10.01 -10.91 24.05
CA ALA A 106 10.82 -11.42 25.14
C ALA A 106 10.79 -10.48 26.36
N GLY A 107 10.50 -11.05 27.52
CA GLY A 107 10.37 -10.29 28.78
C GLY A 107 9.06 -9.52 28.94
N LEU A 108 8.16 -9.51 27.95
CA LEU A 108 6.81 -8.96 28.09
C LEU A 108 5.84 -10.08 28.52
N ALA A 109 4.95 -9.77 29.45
CA ALA A 109 3.89 -10.69 29.89
C ALA A 109 2.69 -10.64 28.92
N VAL A 110 2.93 -10.91 27.64
CA VAL A 110 1.91 -10.87 26.59
C VAL A 110 1.77 -12.23 25.92
N THR A 111 0.53 -12.55 25.52
CA THR A 111 0.19 -13.69 24.66
C THR A 111 -0.54 -13.16 23.44
N VAL A 112 -0.03 -13.44 22.25
CA VAL A 112 -0.72 -13.10 20.99
C VAL A 112 -1.83 -14.13 20.77
N ILE A 113 -3.08 -13.67 20.72
CA ILE A 113 -4.25 -14.54 20.49
C ILE A 113 -4.82 -14.42 19.09
N GLN A 114 -4.51 -13.33 18.39
CA GLN A 114 -4.98 -13.05 17.05
C GLN A 114 -3.99 -12.17 16.28
N SER A 115 -3.87 -12.43 14.98
CA SER A 115 -3.16 -11.58 14.03
C SER A 115 -4.08 -11.17 12.89
N THR A 116 -3.86 -9.97 12.36
CA THR A 116 -4.50 -9.46 11.14
C THR A 116 -3.39 -9.12 10.15
N SER A 117 -3.49 -9.63 8.90
CA SER A 117 -2.49 -9.37 7.86
C SER A 117 -3.06 -9.49 6.44
N ASP A 118 -2.22 -9.22 5.43
CA ASP A 118 -2.49 -9.37 4.00
C ASP A 118 -2.55 -10.82 3.49
N GLU A 119 -2.51 -11.81 4.38
CA GLU A 119 -2.47 -13.24 4.08
C GLU A 119 -1.19 -13.71 3.35
N GLY A 120 -0.08 -13.01 3.52
CA GLY A 120 1.24 -13.47 3.08
C GLY A 120 1.55 -14.87 3.61
N ARG A 121 2.03 -15.78 2.76
CA ARG A 121 2.24 -17.20 3.14
C ARG A 121 3.13 -17.38 4.35
N GLY A 122 4.16 -16.52 4.49
CA GLY A 122 5.05 -16.53 5.65
C GLY A 122 4.31 -16.19 6.93
N ILE A 123 3.52 -15.12 6.90
CA ILE A 123 2.73 -14.65 8.03
C ILE A 123 1.66 -15.68 8.41
N LEU A 124 0.89 -16.20 7.44
CA LEU A 124 -0.14 -17.20 7.72
C LEU A 124 0.43 -18.41 8.42
N LYS A 125 1.55 -18.95 7.93
CA LYS A 125 2.20 -20.10 8.55
C LYS A 125 2.72 -19.78 9.94
N HIS A 126 3.36 -18.64 10.13
CA HIS A 126 3.81 -18.13 11.42
C HIS A 126 2.65 -18.05 12.44
N VAL A 127 1.55 -17.42 12.06
CA VAL A 127 0.41 -17.21 12.96
C VAL A 127 -0.29 -18.53 13.32
N GLN A 128 -0.53 -19.40 12.33
CA GLN A 128 -1.31 -20.62 12.54
C GLN A 128 -0.48 -21.75 13.16
N ASP A 129 0.73 -21.99 12.64
CA ASP A 129 1.55 -23.14 13.04
C ASP A 129 2.44 -22.82 14.25
N ASP A 130 3.06 -21.62 14.28
CA ASP A 130 4.07 -21.31 15.27
C ASP A 130 3.49 -20.57 16.49
N LEU A 131 2.57 -19.60 16.27
CA LEU A 131 1.91 -18.90 17.38
C LEU A 131 0.66 -19.65 17.89
N GLY A 132 0.01 -20.45 17.07
CA GLY A 132 -1.29 -21.04 17.38
C GLY A 132 -2.39 -19.99 17.59
N ALA A 133 -2.23 -18.81 17.02
CA ALA A 133 -3.16 -17.69 17.12
C ALA A 133 -4.20 -17.72 16.00
N GLN A 134 -5.33 -17.04 16.21
CA GLN A 134 -6.31 -16.86 15.16
C GLN A 134 -5.82 -15.84 14.13
N HIS A 135 -6.09 -16.10 12.86
CA HIS A 135 -5.81 -15.16 11.78
C HIS A 135 -7.10 -14.53 11.27
N SER A 136 -7.05 -13.22 11.04
CA SER A 136 -8.09 -12.45 10.34
C SER A 136 -7.47 -11.75 9.14
N PRO A 137 -8.06 -11.85 7.93
CA PRO A 137 -7.57 -11.11 6.78
C PRO A 137 -7.72 -9.60 7.00
N ASP A 138 -6.79 -8.82 6.48
CA ASP A 138 -6.91 -7.37 6.43
C ASP A 138 -8.01 -6.97 5.44
N LEU A 139 -9.02 -6.27 5.94
CA LEU A 139 -10.18 -5.85 5.15
C LEU A 139 -9.80 -4.95 3.97
N PHE A 140 -8.75 -4.16 4.09
CA PHE A 140 -8.27 -3.32 2.98
C PHE A 140 -7.78 -4.20 1.82
N HIS A 141 -6.98 -5.22 2.10
CA HIS A 141 -6.48 -6.15 1.08
C HIS A 141 -7.62 -6.99 0.48
N VAL A 142 -8.54 -7.47 1.29
CA VAL A 142 -9.75 -8.16 0.81
C VAL A 142 -10.58 -7.27 -0.12
N GLN A 143 -10.83 -6.02 0.29
CA GLN A 143 -11.56 -5.06 -0.53
C GLN A 143 -10.81 -4.75 -1.84
N HIS A 144 -9.50 -4.56 -1.79
CA HIS A 144 -8.67 -4.32 -2.97
C HIS A 144 -8.77 -5.48 -3.97
N GLU A 145 -8.67 -6.73 -3.51
CA GLU A 145 -8.79 -7.92 -4.37
C GLU A 145 -10.22 -8.06 -4.95
N LEU A 146 -11.25 -7.79 -4.16
CA LEU A 146 -12.64 -7.80 -4.64
C LEU A 146 -12.90 -6.76 -5.72
N VAL A 147 -12.30 -5.57 -5.60
CA VAL A 147 -12.47 -4.48 -6.59
C VAL A 147 -11.62 -4.72 -7.83
N ARG A 148 -10.43 -5.28 -7.69
CA ARG A 148 -9.47 -5.50 -8.77
C ARG A 148 -10.04 -6.39 -9.89
N GLY A 149 -10.67 -7.50 -9.53
CA GLY A 149 -11.24 -8.44 -10.50
C GLY A 149 -12.29 -7.81 -11.41
N PRO A 150 -13.38 -7.22 -10.88
CA PRO A 150 -14.38 -6.51 -11.67
C PRO A 150 -13.81 -5.32 -12.44
N SER A 151 -12.89 -4.55 -11.87
CA SER A 151 -12.32 -3.36 -12.52
C SER A 151 -11.56 -3.71 -13.81
N VAL A 152 -10.78 -4.79 -13.81
CA VAL A 152 -10.08 -5.26 -15.02
C VAL A 152 -11.06 -5.70 -16.11
N ALA A 153 -12.13 -6.43 -15.72
CA ALA A 153 -13.17 -6.87 -16.64
C ALA A 153 -13.94 -5.69 -17.23
N LEU A 154 -14.30 -4.71 -16.40
CA LEU A 154 -14.98 -3.47 -16.83
C LEU A 154 -14.11 -2.63 -17.76
N ALA A 155 -12.82 -2.44 -17.43
CA ALA A 155 -11.89 -1.73 -18.30
C ALA A 155 -11.68 -2.43 -19.66
N GLY A 156 -11.74 -3.75 -19.68
CA GLY A 156 -11.74 -4.54 -20.93
C GLY A 156 -12.99 -4.26 -21.76
N LYS A 157 -14.17 -4.36 -21.14
CA LYS A 157 -15.45 -4.06 -21.82
C LYS A 157 -15.51 -2.63 -22.34
N HIS A 158 -15.06 -1.66 -21.54
CA HIS A 158 -15.02 -0.25 -21.95
C HIS A 158 -14.14 -0.05 -23.19
N ARG A 159 -12.94 -0.58 -23.21
CA ARG A 159 -12.05 -0.50 -24.40
C ARG A 159 -12.67 -1.15 -25.64
N HIS A 160 -13.34 -2.28 -25.51
CA HIS A 160 -14.02 -2.92 -26.63
C HIS A 160 -15.19 -2.07 -27.15
N ALA A 161 -15.96 -1.44 -26.25
CA ALA A 161 -17.05 -0.54 -26.64
C ALA A 161 -16.51 0.71 -27.35
N GLU A 162 -15.43 1.32 -26.86
CA GLU A 162 -14.77 2.46 -27.51
C GLU A 162 -14.25 2.09 -28.92
N GLN A 163 -13.66 0.93 -29.08
CA GLN A 163 -13.20 0.45 -30.39
C GLN A 163 -14.35 0.23 -31.34
N ALA A 164 -15.43 -0.41 -30.88
CA ALA A 164 -16.62 -0.63 -31.71
C ALA A 164 -17.28 0.69 -32.13
N LEU A 165 -17.34 1.67 -31.23
CA LEU A 165 -17.83 3.01 -31.55
C LEU A 165 -16.95 3.70 -32.59
N ALA A 166 -15.64 3.67 -32.43
CA ALA A 166 -14.70 4.26 -33.38
C ALA A 166 -14.82 3.62 -34.76
N GLU A 167 -14.96 2.30 -34.85
CA GLU A 167 -15.19 1.59 -36.12
C GLU A 167 -16.53 1.96 -36.74
N ALA A 168 -17.60 2.08 -35.95
CA ALA A 168 -18.92 2.49 -36.43
C ALA A 168 -18.88 3.92 -36.98
N VAL A 169 -18.24 4.85 -36.29
CA VAL A 169 -18.04 6.24 -36.75
C VAL A 169 -17.27 6.27 -38.07
N GLN A 170 -16.16 5.52 -38.18
CA GLN A 170 -15.40 5.45 -39.44
C GLN A 170 -16.26 4.93 -40.63
N LYS A 171 -17.10 3.90 -40.39
CA LYS A 171 -17.99 3.37 -41.41
C LYS A 171 -19.02 4.43 -41.87
N VAL A 172 -19.59 5.17 -40.90
CA VAL A 172 -20.54 6.27 -41.23
C VAL A 172 -19.86 7.37 -42.03
N THR A 173 -18.67 7.80 -41.62
CA THR A 173 -17.89 8.83 -42.30
C THR A 173 -17.56 8.40 -43.74
N ALA A 174 -17.03 7.18 -43.88
CA ALA A 174 -16.71 6.63 -45.20
C ALA A 174 -17.95 6.48 -46.12
N TYR A 175 -19.10 6.18 -45.52
CA TYR A 175 -20.38 6.11 -46.29
C TYR A 175 -20.87 7.49 -46.67
N ALA A 176 -20.81 8.48 -45.77
CA ALA A 176 -21.17 9.87 -46.05
C ALA A 176 -20.31 10.48 -47.18
N GLU A 177 -19.00 10.21 -47.17
CA GLU A 177 -18.06 10.63 -48.22
C GLU A 177 -18.41 9.99 -49.57
N LYS A 178 -18.75 8.70 -49.60
CA LYS A 178 -19.19 8.02 -50.80
C LYS A 178 -20.54 8.56 -51.29
N ALA A 179 -21.47 8.86 -50.38
CA ALA A 179 -22.78 9.40 -50.71
C ALA A 179 -22.71 10.81 -51.32
N SER A 180 -21.79 11.66 -50.84
CA SER A 180 -21.56 13.00 -51.38
C SER A 180 -20.99 13.00 -52.81
N ASN A 181 -20.40 11.90 -53.24
CA ASN A 181 -19.80 11.73 -54.56
C ASN A 181 -20.70 10.97 -55.57
N LEU A 182 -21.93 10.58 -55.17
CA LEU A 182 -22.88 9.86 -56.03
C LEU A 182 -23.98 10.81 -56.53
N PRO A 183 -24.40 10.68 -57.79
CA PRO A 183 -25.45 11.53 -58.34
C PRO A 183 -26.89 11.19 -57.89
N SER A 184 -27.05 10.19 -57.01
CA SER A 184 -28.38 9.82 -56.47
C SER A 184 -28.17 9.45 -54.96
N ALA A 185 -29.08 9.94 -54.12
CA ALA A 185 -29.07 9.67 -52.68
C ALA A 185 -29.09 8.15 -52.40
N PRO A 186 -28.25 7.67 -51.45
CA PRO A 186 -28.26 6.28 -51.02
C PRO A 186 -29.59 5.92 -50.33
N GLY A 187 -30.08 4.70 -50.55
CA GLY A 187 -31.31 4.21 -49.91
C GLY A 187 -31.28 4.37 -48.39
N SER A 188 -32.40 4.85 -47.84
CA SER A 188 -32.59 5.14 -46.41
C SER A 188 -32.25 3.96 -45.47
N ASP A 189 -32.34 2.73 -45.93
CA ASP A 189 -32.18 1.53 -45.16
C ASP A 189 -30.73 1.35 -44.64
N LYS A 190 -29.72 1.71 -45.44
CA LYS A 190 -28.31 1.59 -45.00
C LYS A 190 -27.90 2.64 -43.99
N VAL A 191 -28.47 3.83 -44.03
CA VAL A 191 -28.23 4.88 -43.03
C VAL A 191 -28.87 4.47 -41.69
N ALA A 192 -30.10 3.96 -41.74
CA ALA A 192 -30.81 3.48 -40.58
C ALA A 192 -30.09 2.27 -39.89
N ASP A 193 -29.42 1.40 -40.66
CA ASP A 193 -28.63 0.29 -40.09
C ASP A 193 -27.35 0.79 -39.41
N LEU A 194 -26.70 1.81 -39.94
CA LEU A 194 -25.52 2.43 -39.36
C LEU A 194 -25.85 3.23 -38.09
N GLU A 195 -26.96 3.98 -38.11
CA GLU A 195 -27.48 4.69 -36.96
C GLU A 195 -27.84 3.72 -35.83
N ARG A 196 -28.48 2.58 -36.11
CA ARG A 196 -28.72 1.52 -35.11
C ARG A 196 -27.43 0.93 -34.52
N SER A 197 -26.40 0.76 -35.33
CA SER A 197 -25.11 0.26 -34.88
C SER A 197 -24.43 1.24 -33.92
N ILE A 198 -24.53 2.54 -34.18
CA ILE A 198 -24.00 3.59 -33.27
C ILE A 198 -24.79 3.63 -31.96
N GLU A 199 -26.12 3.57 -32.03
CA GLU A 199 -26.99 3.55 -30.84
C GLU A 199 -26.71 2.34 -29.95
N GLN A 200 -26.52 1.15 -30.54
CA GLN A 200 -26.12 -0.05 -29.77
C GLN A 200 -24.76 0.09 -29.13
N ALA A 201 -23.79 0.69 -29.82
CA ALA A 201 -22.47 0.96 -29.23
C ALA A 201 -22.57 1.92 -28.03
N HIS A 202 -23.32 3.00 -28.15
CA HIS A 202 -23.59 3.95 -27.06
C HIS A 202 -24.34 3.33 -25.88
N GLN A 203 -25.29 2.41 -26.11
CA GLN A 203 -25.98 1.70 -25.03
C GLN A 203 -25.07 0.76 -24.29
N THR A 204 -24.06 0.19 -24.95
CA THR A 204 -23.06 -0.68 -24.34
C THR A 204 -22.05 0.11 -23.48
N GLU A 205 -21.84 1.41 -23.76
CA GLU A 205 -20.99 2.30 -22.96
C GLU A 205 -21.66 2.77 -21.66
N ARG A 206 -22.99 2.75 -21.55
CA ARG A 206 -23.65 3.10 -20.30
C ARG A 206 -23.53 1.95 -19.30
N PRO A 207 -22.78 2.07 -18.20
CA PRO A 207 -22.85 1.09 -17.13
C PRO A 207 -24.25 1.11 -16.54
N GLU A 208 -25.00 0.01 -16.66
CA GLU A 208 -26.22 -0.17 -15.91
C GLU A 208 -25.89 -0.05 -14.41
N GLY A 209 -26.32 1.09 -13.85
CA GLY A 209 -26.66 1.25 -12.45
C GLY A 209 -25.65 0.72 -11.41
N ILE A 210 -24.45 1.30 -11.33
CA ILE A 210 -23.74 1.30 -10.03
C ILE A 210 -24.31 2.47 -9.23
N VAL A 211 -25.37 2.22 -8.50
CA VAL A 211 -25.77 3.06 -7.36
C VAL A 211 -24.74 2.77 -6.28
N VAL A 212 -23.77 3.66 -6.15
CA VAL A 212 -22.87 3.69 -4.98
C VAL A 212 -23.71 4.24 -3.82
N PRO A 213 -23.79 3.53 -2.67
CA PRO A 213 -24.47 4.01 -1.49
C PRO A 213 -23.79 5.22 -0.86
#